data_c2f378d0b484c878aa8bc300748e4d04
#
_entry.id   c2f378d0b484c878aa8bc300748e4d04
#
_cell.length_a   1.000
_cell.length_b   1.000
_cell.length_c   1.000
_cell.angle_alpha   90.00
_cell.angle_beta   90.00
_cell.angle_gamma   90.00
#
_symmetry.space_group_name_H-M   'P 1'
#
loop_
_entity.id
_entity.type
_entity.pdbx_description
1 polymer ?
#
loop_
_entity_poly.entity_id
_entity_poly.type
_entity_poly.pdbx_seq_one_letter_code
_entity_poly.pdbx_strand_id
1 'polypeptide(L)'
;MRARGFTLIELVITVAIIGVLTSAAMPLVRLEAQRERESELHQSLRILRNAIDAYKEAADTGHVKMELGDSGYPPNLQVLVDGVEDIQSEKKVMMYFLRRVPRDPMFPDATVAAAETWGLRSYKSPPSDPQPGDDVFDVYTLAQGKGLNGTAYREW
;
A
#
# COMPACT_ATOMS: atom_id res chain seq x y z
N MET A 1 -25.56 -14.00 57.02
CA MET A 1 -25.12 -13.14 55.90
C MET A 1 -26.34 -12.71 55.07
N ARG A 2 -26.70 -11.42 55.01
CA ARG A 2 -27.83 -10.96 54.15
C ARG A 2 -27.29 -10.75 52.74
N ALA A 3 -27.70 -11.60 51.80
CA ALA A 3 -27.48 -11.37 50.39
C ALA A 3 -28.26 -10.13 49.96
N ARG A 4 -27.60 -9.07 49.54
CA ARG A 4 -28.22 -7.90 48.91
C ARG A 4 -28.47 -8.23 47.45
N GLY A 5 -29.72 -8.31 47.05
CA GLY A 5 -30.13 -8.46 45.66
C GLY A 5 -30.03 -7.10 44.93
N PHE A 6 -29.71 -7.15 43.64
CA PHE A 6 -29.78 -5.98 42.75
C PHE A 6 -31.24 -5.48 42.61
N THR A 7 -31.41 -4.17 42.63
CA THR A 7 -32.70 -3.57 42.32
C THR A 7 -32.90 -3.46 40.83
N LEU A 8 -34.17 -3.51 40.37
CA LEU A 8 -34.48 -3.36 38.94
C LEU A 8 -34.02 -2.04 38.38
N ILE A 9 -34.06 -0.95 39.17
CA ILE A 9 -33.59 0.37 38.75
C ILE A 9 -32.06 0.43 38.57
N GLU A 10 -31.33 -0.26 39.42
CA GLU A 10 -29.87 -0.35 39.31
C GLU A 10 -29.45 -1.09 38.04
N LEU A 11 -30.15 -2.16 37.67
CA LEU A 11 -29.95 -2.88 36.42
C LEU A 11 -30.26 -1.98 35.21
N VAL A 12 -31.35 -1.24 35.22
CA VAL A 12 -31.71 -0.35 34.11
C VAL A 12 -30.72 0.77 33.94
N ILE A 13 -30.26 1.38 35.04
CA ILE A 13 -29.22 2.43 34.98
C ILE A 13 -27.90 1.89 34.45
N THR A 14 -27.46 0.72 34.91
CA THR A 14 -26.19 0.14 34.43
C THR A 14 -26.26 -0.19 32.95
N VAL A 15 -27.34 -0.78 32.46
CA VAL A 15 -27.52 -1.05 31.03
C VAL A 15 -27.58 0.24 30.21
N ALA A 16 -28.25 1.29 30.71
CA ALA A 16 -28.31 2.57 30.03
C ALA A 16 -26.89 3.21 29.90
N ILE A 17 -26.07 3.18 30.96
CA ILE A 17 -24.70 3.70 30.94
C ILE A 17 -23.84 2.90 29.96
N ILE A 18 -23.92 1.57 30.00
CA ILE A 18 -23.19 0.71 29.06
C ILE A 18 -23.59 1.01 27.63
N GLY A 19 -24.87 1.20 27.35
CA GLY A 19 -25.38 1.58 26.03
C GLY A 19 -24.78 2.88 25.50
N VAL A 20 -24.72 3.91 26.33
CA VAL A 20 -24.12 5.22 25.99
C VAL A 20 -22.62 5.07 25.73
N LEU A 21 -21.89 4.37 26.61
CA LEU A 21 -20.45 4.15 26.45
C LEU A 21 -20.13 3.37 25.17
N THR A 22 -20.88 2.32 24.87
CA THR A 22 -20.72 1.51 23.66
C THR A 22 -20.98 2.34 22.40
N SER A 23 -21.97 3.21 22.43
CA SER A 23 -22.29 4.11 21.32
C SER A 23 -21.14 5.07 20.98
N ALA A 24 -20.42 5.56 21.99
CA ALA A 24 -19.26 6.44 21.81
C ALA A 24 -17.99 5.69 21.39
N ALA A 25 -17.84 4.42 21.77
CA ALA A 25 -16.64 3.63 21.48
C ALA A 25 -16.52 3.19 20.00
N MET A 26 -17.64 2.89 19.35
CA MET A 26 -17.67 2.41 17.95
C MET A 26 -16.97 3.33 16.93
N PRO A 27 -17.22 4.65 16.91
CA PRO A 27 -16.56 5.55 15.95
C PRO A 27 -15.04 5.62 16.18
N LEU A 28 -14.58 5.53 17.42
CA LEU A 28 -13.14 5.57 17.74
C LEU A 28 -12.39 4.36 17.19
N VAL A 29 -12.96 3.17 17.32
CA VAL A 29 -12.35 1.92 16.78
C VAL A 29 -12.26 1.98 15.25
N ARG A 30 -13.24 2.54 14.57
CA ARG A 30 -13.20 2.69 13.10
C ARG A 30 -12.12 3.68 12.65
N LEU A 31 -11.95 4.78 13.37
CA LEU A 31 -10.91 5.77 13.09
C LEU A 31 -9.52 5.17 13.27
N GLU A 32 -9.31 4.38 14.31
CA GLU A 32 -8.02 3.73 14.57
C GLU A 32 -7.69 2.72 13.47
N ALA A 33 -8.64 1.87 13.11
CA ALA A 33 -8.47 0.91 12.02
C ALA A 33 -8.20 1.60 10.66
N GLN A 34 -8.80 2.77 10.43
CA GLN A 34 -8.51 3.56 9.22
C GLN A 34 -7.09 4.12 9.24
N ARG A 35 -6.65 4.69 10.37
CA ARG A 35 -5.27 5.21 10.54
C ARG A 35 -4.21 4.15 10.31
N GLU A 36 -4.44 2.94 10.84
CA GLU A 36 -3.54 1.82 10.65
C GLU A 36 -3.39 1.47 9.17
N ARG A 37 -4.50 1.29 8.45
CA ARG A 37 -4.50 1.01 7.00
C ARG A 37 -3.85 2.13 6.19
N GLU A 38 -4.09 3.40 6.54
CA GLU A 38 -3.46 4.55 5.89
C GLU A 38 -1.95 4.57 6.11
N SER A 39 -1.50 4.23 7.32
CA SER A 39 -0.07 4.11 7.64
C SER A 39 0.59 2.98 6.85
N GLU A 40 -0.05 1.81 6.76
CA GLU A 40 0.42 0.68 5.95
C GLU A 40 0.46 1.02 4.46
N LEU A 41 -0.53 1.76 3.94
CA LEU A 41 -0.56 2.22 2.56
C LEU A 41 0.63 3.13 2.25
N HIS A 42 0.88 4.14 3.09
CA HIS A 42 2.04 5.03 2.94
C HIS A 42 3.37 4.27 3.00
N GLN A 43 3.48 3.29 3.87
CA GLN A 43 4.68 2.46 3.95
C GLN A 43 4.88 1.63 2.69
N SER A 44 3.82 0.99 2.19
CA SER A 44 3.87 0.16 0.98
C SER A 44 4.21 0.99 -0.26
N LEU A 45 3.61 2.18 -0.41
CA LEU A 45 3.95 3.11 -1.49
C LEU A 45 5.42 3.53 -1.45
N ARG A 46 5.95 3.88 -0.27
CA ARG A 46 7.37 4.22 -0.13
C ARG A 46 8.30 3.05 -0.48
N ILE A 47 7.95 1.84 -0.06
CA ILE A 47 8.75 0.64 -0.38
C ILE A 47 8.79 0.42 -1.89
N LEU A 48 7.65 0.51 -2.57
CA LEU A 48 7.57 0.31 -4.02
C LEU A 48 8.31 1.41 -4.78
N ARG A 49 8.08 2.68 -4.45
CA ARG A 49 8.74 3.83 -5.09
C ARG A 49 10.25 3.77 -4.93
N ASN A 50 10.74 3.48 -3.72
CA ASN A 50 12.18 3.32 -3.47
C ASN A 50 12.78 2.17 -4.30
N ALA A 51 12.06 1.08 -4.50
CA ALA A 51 12.54 -0.04 -5.31
C ALA A 51 12.53 0.29 -6.82
N ILE A 52 11.52 1.02 -7.29
CA ILE A 52 11.44 1.53 -8.66
C ILE A 52 12.60 2.50 -8.93
N ASP A 53 12.87 3.41 -8.00
CA ASP A 53 13.97 4.37 -8.10
C ASP A 53 15.33 3.68 -8.08
N ALA A 54 15.51 2.67 -7.23
CA ALA A 54 16.75 1.87 -7.19
C ALA A 54 16.97 1.08 -8.49
N TYR A 55 15.91 0.54 -9.10
CA TYR A 55 16.00 -0.09 -10.41
C TYR A 55 16.40 0.93 -11.47
N LYS A 56 15.79 2.12 -11.47
CA LYS A 56 16.11 3.21 -12.39
C LYS A 56 17.56 3.65 -12.26
N GLU A 57 18.06 3.79 -11.04
CA GLU A 57 19.48 4.12 -10.78
C GLU A 57 20.42 3.04 -11.34
N ALA A 58 20.09 1.76 -11.12
CA ALA A 58 20.87 0.65 -11.68
C ALA A 58 20.85 0.65 -13.22
N ALA A 59 19.74 1.01 -13.84
CA ALA A 59 19.63 1.15 -15.28
C ALA A 59 20.47 2.33 -15.82
N ASP A 60 20.38 3.51 -15.17
CA ASP A 60 21.11 4.72 -15.56
C ASP A 60 22.62 4.59 -15.38
N THR A 61 23.05 3.79 -14.40
CA THR A 61 24.46 3.47 -14.16
C THR A 61 24.98 2.31 -15.02
N GLY A 62 24.13 1.74 -15.88
CA GLY A 62 24.51 0.72 -16.86
C GLY A 62 24.63 -0.70 -16.29
N HIS A 63 24.06 -0.98 -15.12
CA HIS A 63 24.02 -2.31 -14.54
C HIS A 63 22.91 -3.18 -15.13
N VAL A 64 21.82 -2.57 -15.58
CA VAL A 64 20.69 -3.25 -16.22
C VAL A 64 20.81 -3.15 -17.73
N LYS A 65 20.54 -4.26 -18.44
CA LYS A 65 20.49 -4.25 -19.90
C LYS A 65 19.29 -3.43 -20.36
N MET A 66 19.55 -2.41 -21.17
CA MET A 66 18.52 -1.58 -21.76
C MET A 66 18.46 -1.76 -23.28
N GLU A 67 17.29 -1.68 -23.85
CA GLU A 67 17.08 -1.61 -25.29
C GLU A 67 16.91 -0.14 -25.74
N LEU A 68 17.08 0.09 -27.04
CA LEU A 68 16.96 1.45 -27.57
C LEU A 68 15.51 1.94 -27.45
N GLY A 69 15.31 2.98 -26.64
CA GLY A 69 13.99 3.56 -26.39
C GLY A 69 13.39 3.19 -25.03
N ASP A 70 14.04 2.34 -24.24
CA ASP A 70 13.62 2.04 -22.87
C ASP A 70 13.71 3.29 -21.99
N SER A 71 12.76 3.45 -21.08
CA SER A 71 12.74 4.56 -20.11
C SER A 71 13.73 4.36 -18.95
N GLY A 72 14.21 3.12 -18.76
CA GLY A 72 15.03 2.72 -17.62
C GLY A 72 14.24 2.39 -16.36
N TYR A 73 12.92 2.50 -16.38
CA TYR A 73 12.04 2.04 -15.32
C TYR A 73 11.71 0.55 -15.49
N PRO A 74 11.33 -0.17 -14.42
CA PRO A 74 11.03 -1.60 -14.52
C PRO A 74 9.80 -1.85 -15.42
N PRO A 75 9.78 -2.93 -16.22
CA PRO A 75 8.63 -3.25 -17.09
C PRO A 75 7.39 -3.69 -16.30
N ASN A 76 7.57 -4.18 -15.09
CA ASN A 76 6.51 -4.56 -14.16
C ASN A 76 7.04 -4.66 -12.74
N LEU A 77 6.15 -4.74 -11.73
CA LEU A 77 6.56 -4.85 -10.32
C LEU A 77 7.23 -6.20 -9.98
N GLN A 78 6.94 -7.24 -10.73
CA GLN A 78 7.49 -8.57 -10.46
C GLN A 78 8.99 -8.64 -10.71
N VAL A 79 9.51 -7.91 -11.68
CA VAL A 79 10.95 -7.86 -12.00
C VAL A 79 11.78 -7.34 -10.82
N LEU A 80 11.19 -6.50 -9.96
CA LEU A 80 11.86 -6.00 -8.75
C LEU A 80 12.14 -7.12 -7.73
N VAL A 81 11.32 -8.18 -7.75
CA VAL A 81 11.45 -9.36 -6.87
C VAL A 81 12.27 -10.46 -7.53
N ASP A 82 12.03 -10.73 -8.82
CA ASP A 82 12.74 -11.76 -9.57
C ASP A 82 14.22 -11.39 -9.79
N GLY A 83 14.50 -10.08 -9.77
CA GLY A 83 15.83 -9.53 -9.97
C GLY A 83 16.22 -9.45 -11.44
N VAL A 84 17.34 -8.76 -11.68
CA VAL A 84 17.98 -8.64 -13.00
C VAL A 84 19.46 -8.95 -12.91
N GLU A 85 20.05 -9.46 -13.99
CA GLU A 85 21.50 -9.68 -14.07
C GLU A 85 22.25 -8.34 -14.11
N ASP A 86 23.26 -8.19 -13.27
CA ASP A 86 24.21 -7.09 -13.37
C ASP A 86 25.14 -7.34 -14.56
N ILE A 87 24.96 -6.58 -15.64
CA ILE A 87 25.75 -6.71 -16.85
C ILE A 87 27.19 -6.21 -16.74
N GLN A 88 27.50 -5.45 -15.67
CA GLN A 88 28.87 -5.02 -15.36
C GLN A 88 29.63 -6.06 -14.53
N SER A 89 28.93 -7.04 -13.97
CA SER A 89 29.52 -8.10 -13.17
C SER A 89 30.00 -9.26 -14.06
N GLU A 90 31.29 -9.56 -14.06
CA GLU A 90 31.86 -10.74 -14.75
C GLU A 90 31.20 -12.06 -14.32
N LYS A 91 30.67 -12.11 -13.09
CA LYS A 91 30.04 -13.29 -12.50
C LYS A 91 28.50 -13.31 -12.69
N LYS A 92 27.94 -12.37 -13.43
CA LYS A 92 26.50 -12.25 -13.66
C LYS A 92 25.70 -12.32 -12.36
N VAL A 93 26.04 -11.49 -11.40
CA VAL A 93 25.37 -11.42 -10.10
C VAL A 93 23.96 -10.89 -10.30
N MET A 94 22.97 -11.52 -9.65
CA MET A 94 21.59 -11.03 -9.66
C MET A 94 21.43 -9.87 -8.68
N MET A 95 20.77 -8.80 -9.13
CA MET A 95 20.38 -7.67 -8.30
C MET A 95 18.88 -7.78 -7.99
N TYR A 96 18.53 -7.72 -6.72
CA TYR A 96 17.16 -7.77 -6.23
C TYR A 96 16.80 -6.43 -5.57
N PHE A 97 15.66 -5.86 -5.91
CA PHE A 97 15.21 -4.56 -5.40
C PHE A 97 14.13 -4.70 -4.33
N LEU A 98 13.38 -5.80 -4.38
CA LEU A 98 12.37 -6.15 -3.38
C LEU A 98 12.50 -7.61 -2.96
N ARG A 99 12.15 -7.92 -1.73
CA ARG A 99 11.98 -9.32 -1.27
C ARG A 99 10.65 -9.91 -1.70
N ARG A 100 9.62 -9.07 -1.75
CA ARG A 100 8.26 -9.39 -2.21
C ARG A 100 7.54 -8.09 -2.54
N VAL A 101 6.61 -8.12 -3.46
CA VAL A 101 5.70 -6.99 -3.71
C VAL A 101 4.77 -6.84 -2.51
N PRO A 102 4.74 -5.69 -1.82
CA PRO A 102 3.76 -5.44 -0.77
C PRO A 102 2.36 -5.38 -1.39
N ARG A 103 1.35 -5.81 -0.63
CA ARG A 103 -0.04 -5.71 -1.04
C ARG A 103 -0.60 -4.35 -0.67
N ASP A 104 -1.51 -3.82 -1.47
CA ASP A 104 -2.30 -2.64 -1.10
C ASP A 104 -3.26 -3.00 0.05
N PRO A 105 -3.12 -2.41 1.25
CA PRO A 105 -3.97 -2.70 2.40
C PRO A 105 -5.41 -2.21 2.23
N MET A 106 -5.65 -1.33 1.23
CA MET A 106 -6.97 -0.80 0.90
C MET A 106 -7.70 -1.66 -0.15
N PHE A 107 -7.01 -2.58 -0.82
CA PHE A 107 -7.61 -3.44 -1.85
C PHE A 107 -8.48 -4.53 -1.21
N PRO A 108 -9.78 -4.64 -1.57
CA PRO A 108 -10.74 -5.45 -0.83
C PRO A 108 -10.59 -6.96 -1.03
N ASP A 109 -10.10 -7.40 -2.19
CA ASP A 109 -10.04 -8.83 -2.56
C ASP A 109 -8.68 -9.45 -2.20
N ALA A 110 -8.67 -10.30 -1.18
CA ALA A 110 -7.46 -10.98 -0.70
C ALA A 110 -6.92 -12.07 -1.64
N THR A 111 -7.67 -12.48 -2.64
CA THR A 111 -7.30 -13.58 -3.57
C THR A 111 -6.47 -13.10 -4.75
N VAL A 112 -6.55 -11.81 -5.09
CA VAL A 112 -5.79 -11.19 -6.17
C VAL A 112 -4.30 -11.14 -5.83
N ALA A 113 -3.41 -11.35 -6.79
CA ALA A 113 -1.97 -11.27 -6.58
C ALA A 113 -1.53 -9.87 -6.10
N ALA A 114 -0.53 -9.79 -5.23
CA ALA A 114 -0.12 -8.51 -4.61
C ALA A 114 0.24 -7.43 -5.65
N ALA A 115 0.92 -7.79 -6.72
CA ALA A 115 1.29 -6.87 -7.79
C ALA A 115 0.08 -6.28 -8.54
N GLU A 116 -1.02 -7.03 -8.63
CA GLU A 116 -2.24 -6.64 -9.32
C GLU A 116 -3.16 -5.75 -8.47
N THR A 117 -2.84 -5.57 -7.18
CA THR A 117 -3.63 -4.70 -6.28
C THR A 117 -3.33 -3.21 -6.48
N TRP A 118 -2.25 -2.90 -7.21
CA TRP A 118 -1.78 -1.54 -7.45
C TRP A 118 -2.20 -1.02 -8.82
N GLY A 119 -2.56 0.25 -8.89
CA GLY A 119 -2.61 1.00 -10.13
C GLY A 119 -1.18 1.34 -10.57
N LEU A 120 -0.90 1.20 -11.86
CA LEU A 120 0.42 1.46 -12.44
C LEU A 120 0.36 2.72 -13.31
N ARG A 121 1.39 3.54 -13.21
CA ARG A 121 1.59 4.71 -14.06
C ARG A 121 2.90 4.58 -14.82
N SER A 122 2.83 4.67 -16.14
CA SER A 122 3.99 4.72 -17.02
C SER A 122 4.65 6.10 -17.00
N TYR A 123 5.94 6.16 -17.30
CA TYR A 123 6.71 7.39 -17.45
C TYR A 123 6.11 8.38 -18.47
N LYS A 124 5.51 7.85 -19.54
CA LYS A 124 4.88 8.65 -20.61
C LYS A 124 3.51 9.24 -20.19
N SER A 125 2.94 8.79 -19.09
CA SER A 125 1.59 9.15 -18.67
C SER A 125 1.60 10.33 -17.66
N PRO A 126 0.68 11.32 -17.80
CA PRO A 126 0.63 12.46 -16.89
C PRO A 126 0.10 12.06 -15.50
N PRO A 127 0.48 12.79 -14.43
CA PRO A 127 -0.02 12.51 -13.09
C PRO A 127 -1.54 12.68 -12.93
N SER A 128 -2.15 13.54 -13.73
CA SER A 128 -3.59 13.81 -13.69
C SER A 128 -4.44 12.70 -14.28
N ASP A 129 -3.85 11.86 -15.15
CA ASP A 129 -4.50 10.72 -15.78
C ASP A 129 -3.50 9.55 -15.88
N PRO A 130 -3.22 8.87 -14.76
CA PRO A 130 -2.25 7.79 -14.73
C PRO A 130 -2.74 6.59 -15.54
N GLN A 131 -1.94 6.20 -16.53
CA GLN A 131 -2.20 5.06 -17.42
C GLN A 131 -1.04 4.07 -17.33
N PRO A 132 -1.31 2.76 -17.35
CA PRO A 132 -0.25 1.75 -17.50
C PRO A 132 0.36 1.84 -18.91
N GLY A 133 1.58 1.34 -19.06
CA GLY A 133 2.30 1.31 -20.32
C GLY A 133 3.40 0.26 -20.32
N ASP A 134 4.46 0.51 -21.09
CA ASP A 134 5.59 -0.41 -21.25
C ASP A 134 6.48 -0.48 -20.00
N ASP A 135 6.33 0.46 -19.08
CA ASP A 135 7.10 0.60 -17.86
C ASP A 135 6.24 0.95 -16.64
N VAL A 136 6.84 0.85 -15.46
CA VAL A 136 6.26 1.27 -14.19
C VAL A 136 7.10 2.39 -13.60
N PHE A 137 6.67 3.62 -13.84
CA PHE A 137 7.28 4.82 -13.27
C PHE A 137 6.81 5.09 -11.85
N ASP A 138 5.51 4.87 -11.58
CA ASP A 138 4.90 5.13 -10.28
C ASP A 138 3.76 4.15 -10.02
N VAL A 139 3.39 4.01 -8.76
CA VAL A 139 2.28 3.19 -8.31
C VAL A 139 1.32 4.01 -7.45
N TYR A 140 0.05 3.66 -7.51
CA TYR A 140 -1.01 4.28 -6.70
C TYR A 140 -2.04 3.23 -6.27
N THR A 141 -2.80 3.55 -5.22
CA THR A 141 -3.89 2.66 -4.78
C THR A 141 -5.11 2.77 -5.72
N LEU A 142 -5.75 1.65 -5.96
CA LEU A 142 -7.03 1.59 -6.67
C LEU A 142 -8.23 1.86 -5.76
N ALA A 143 -8.00 2.03 -4.45
CA ALA A 143 -9.04 2.33 -3.48
C ALA A 143 -9.68 3.69 -3.76
N GLN A 144 -11.01 3.70 -3.71
CA GLN A 144 -11.77 4.93 -3.79
C GLN A 144 -11.97 5.55 -2.40
N GLY A 145 -12.10 6.86 -2.34
CA GLY A 145 -12.33 7.59 -1.11
C GLY A 145 -11.21 8.57 -0.77
N LYS A 146 -11.27 9.09 0.45
CA LYS A 146 -10.34 10.08 0.97
C LYS A 146 -9.76 9.64 2.29
N GLY A 147 -8.50 9.96 2.50
CA GLY A 147 -7.85 9.78 3.77
C GLY A 147 -8.37 10.72 4.85
N LEU A 148 -7.96 10.46 6.08
CA LEU A 148 -8.27 11.32 7.24
C LEU A 148 -7.75 12.75 7.07
N ASN A 149 -6.73 12.95 6.23
CA ASN A 149 -6.20 14.24 5.84
C ASN A 149 -7.05 14.98 4.78
N GLY A 150 -8.12 14.35 4.26
CA GLY A 150 -9.00 14.89 3.24
C GLY A 150 -8.52 14.70 1.79
N THR A 151 -7.29 14.21 1.57
CA THR A 151 -6.73 13.93 0.24
C THR A 151 -7.27 12.60 -0.30
N ALA A 152 -7.56 12.51 -1.59
CA ALA A 152 -7.96 11.27 -2.21
C ALA A 152 -6.82 10.23 -2.12
N TYR A 153 -7.13 8.97 -1.77
CA TYR A 153 -6.10 7.92 -1.66
C TYR A 153 -5.29 7.75 -2.95
N ARG A 154 -5.92 7.91 -4.08
CA ARG A 154 -5.31 7.84 -5.40
C ARG A 154 -4.20 8.88 -5.63
N GLU A 155 -4.18 9.95 -4.87
CA GLU A 155 -3.22 11.07 -4.99
C GLU A 155 -2.01 10.93 -4.04
N TRP A 156 -1.95 9.84 -3.29
CA TRP A 156 -0.90 9.58 -2.29
C TRP A 156 0.41 9.06 -2.88
#